data_108649993842c99f0947cde522f52b80
#
_entry.id   108649993842c99f0947cde522f52b80
#
_cell.length_a   1.000
_cell.length_b   1.000
_cell.length_c   1.000
_cell.angle_alpha   90.00
_cell.angle_beta   90.00
_cell.angle_gamma   90.00
#
_symmetry.space_group_name_H-M   'P 1'
#
loop_
_entity.id
_entity.type
_entity.pdbx_description
1 polymer ?
#
loop_
_entity_poly.entity_id
_entity_poly.type
_entity_poly.pdbx_seq_one_letter_code
_entity_poly.pdbx_strand_id
1 'polypeptide(L)'
;MVTASYAPDLERCRLLCDTLDRYVSGAAHHYILVEHGDVALFRQLENNRRTIVDERDLLPRWLHAFDDPLSLFRRRIWLSLKTMPLRGWHVQQLRRIAISAHAGEDVLIFCDSDVAFLKPFDCSAFWCDGKVRLFRRDGVL
;
A
#
# COMPACT_ATOMS: atom_id res chain seq x y z
N MET A 1 5.88 -0.11 -7.36
CA MET A 1 5.83 0.32 -5.93
C MET A 1 4.43 0.11 -5.37
N VAL A 2 4.28 0.00 -4.05
CA VAL A 2 2.99 -0.23 -3.38
C VAL A 2 2.87 0.71 -2.18
N THR A 3 1.75 1.42 -2.09
CA THR A 3 1.42 2.32 -0.97
C THR A 3 0.02 1.98 -0.46
N ALA A 4 -0.14 1.81 0.85
CA ALA A 4 -1.46 1.72 1.47
C ALA A 4 -1.83 3.10 2.01
N SER A 5 -3.06 3.57 1.71
CA SER A 5 -3.55 4.89 2.14
C SER A 5 -5.04 4.84 2.48
N TYR A 6 -5.58 5.95 2.99
CA TYR A 6 -6.98 6.12 3.36
C TYR A 6 -7.35 7.61 3.31
N ALA A 7 -8.63 7.95 3.35
CA ALA A 7 -9.13 9.31 3.09
C ALA A 7 -8.40 10.43 3.85
N PRO A 8 -8.13 10.34 5.18
CA PRO A 8 -7.40 11.39 5.91
C PRO A 8 -5.98 11.66 5.42
N ASP A 9 -5.34 10.68 4.76
CA ASP A 9 -3.96 10.80 4.25
C ASP A 9 -3.90 11.19 2.77
N LEU A 10 -5.01 11.52 2.12
CA LEU A 10 -5.04 11.83 0.69
C LEU A 10 -4.00 12.88 0.27
N GLU A 11 -3.91 14.00 1.00
CA GLU A 11 -2.99 15.08 0.64
C GLU A 11 -1.50 14.68 0.81
N ARG A 12 -1.20 13.84 1.81
CA ARG A 12 0.14 13.27 1.99
C ARG A 12 0.46 12.29 0.86
N CYS A 13 -0.51 11.43 0.53
CA CYS A 13 -0.39 10.50 -0.59
C CYS A 13 -0.22 11.23 -1.93
N ARG A 14 -0.89 12.38 -2.13
CA ARG A 14 -0.68 13.25 -3.29
C ARG A 14 0.76 13.74 -3.36
N LEU A 15 1.28 14.27 -2.26
CA LEU A 15 2.68 14.72 -2.17
C LEU A 15 3.66 13.58 -2.46
N LEU A 16 3.41 12.38 -1.92
CA LEU A 16 4.19 11.19 -2.27
C LEU A 16 4.15 10.95 -3.78
N CYS A 17 2.97 10.95 -4.40
CA CYS A 17 2.79 10.72 -5.83
C CYS A 17 3.56 11.73 -6.68
N ASP A 18 3.45 13.02 -6.36
CA ASP A 18 4.14 14.11 -7.09
C ASP A 18 5.66 13.97 -6.98
N THR A 19 6.16 13.65 -5.78
CA THR A 19 7.60 13.48 -5.56
C THR A 19 8.13 12.17 -6.15
N LEU A 20 7.32 11.11 -6.16
CA LEU A 20 7.62 9.84 -6.82
C LEU A 20 7.75 10.04 -8.32
N ASP A 21 6.79 10.71 -8.95
CA ASP A 21 6.81 10.98 -10.40
C ASP A 21 8.01 11.84 -10.82
N ARG A 22 8.47 12.74 -9.93
CA ARG A 22 9.57 13.65 -10.17
C ARG A 22 10.94 13.03 -9.94
N TYR A 23 11.09 12.20 -8.92
CA TYR A 23 12.39 11.78 -8.40
C TYR A 23 12.68 10.29 -8.50
N VAL A 24 11.66 9.44 -8.71
CA VAL A 24 11.86 7.98 -8.70
C VAL A 24 11.92 7.45 -10.13
N SER A 25 12.98 6.70 -10.43
CA SER A 25 13.17 5.95 -11.67
C SER A 25 13.29 4.45 -11.41
N GLY A 26 13.19 3.64 -12.47
CA GLY A 26 13.34 2.19 -12.37
C GLY A 26 12.15 1.44 -11.73
N ALA A 27 11.08 2.13 -11.34
CA ALA A 27 9.83 1.50 -10.90
C ALA A 27 8.88 1.33 -12.10
N ALA A 28 8.37 0.11 -12.33
CA ALA A 28 7.48 -0.17 -13.46
C ALA A 28 6.09 0.43 -13.23
N HIS A 29 5.51 0.24 -12.04
CA HIS A 29 4.15 0.67 -11.72
C HIS A 29 4.00 1.03 -10.24
N HIS A 30 3.02 1.88 -9.92
CA HIS A 30 2.66 2.26 -8.55
C HIS A 30 1.22 1.86 -8.24
N TYR A 31 1.01 0.97 -7.27
CA TYR A 31 -0.28 0.53 -6.76
C TYR A 31 -0.60 1.28 -5.46
N ILE A 32 -1.74 1.96 -5.40
CA ILE A 32 -2.25 2.57 -4.17
C ILE A 32 -3.42 1.74 -3.67
N LEU A 33 -3.24 1.11 -2.51
CA LEU A 33 -4.24 0.24 -1.88
C LEU A 33 -5.11 1.09 -0.97
N VAL A 34 -6.42 1.12 -1.23
CA VAL A 34 -7.37 1.90 -0.45
C VAL A 34 -8.58 1.08 -0.02
N GLU A 35 -9.27 1.54 0.99
CA GLU A 35 -10.57 1.00 1.36
C GLU A 35 -11.60 1.29 0.27
N HIS A 36 -12.56 0.39 0.11
CA HIS A 36 -13.59 0.52 -0.93
C HIS A 36 -14.26 1.90 -0.95
N GLY A 37 -14.59 2.44 0.22
CA GLY A 37 -15.23 3.76 0.35
C GLY A 37 -14.37 4.93 -0.17
N ASP A 38 -13.06 4.75 -0.21
CA ASP A 38 -12.10 5.78 -0.58
C ASP A 38 -11.68 5.72 -2.06
N VAL A 39 -12.04 4.64 -2.78
CA VAL A 39 -11.64 4.44 -4.19
C VAL A 39 -12.00 5.65 -5.05
N ALA A 40 -13.24 6.15 -4.96
CA ALA A 40 -13.68 7.29 -5.76
C ALA A 40 -12.87 8.56 -5.46
N LEU A 41 -12.50 8.76 -4.20
CA LEU A 41 -11.69 9.89 -3.75
C LEU A 41 -10.25 9.82 -4.30
N PHE A 42 -9.66 8.62 -4.31
CA PHE A 42 -8.28 8.42 -4.75
C PHE A 42 -8.11 8.33 -6.27
N ARG A 43 -9.16 8.09 -7.05
CA ARG A 43 -9.10 8.04 -8.53
C ARG A 43 -8.45 9.26 -9.16
N GLN A 44 -8.52 10.44 -8.54
CA GLN A 44 -7.83 11.63 -9.02
C GLN A 44 -6.30 11.52 -9.07
N LEU A 45 -5.71 10.50 -8.41
CA LEU A 45 -4.28 10.21 -8.43
C LEU A 45 -3.90 9.18 -9.50
N GLU A 46 -4.87 8.56 -10.19
CA GLU A 46 -4.60 7.59 -11.26
C GLU A 46 -3.93 8.23 -12.47
N ASN A 47 -3.03 7.49 -13.09
CA ASN A 47 -2.43 7.81 -14.37
C ASN A 47 -1.92 6.51 -15.05
N ASN A 48 -1.21 6.63 -16.18
CA ASN A 48 -0.68 5.48 -16.92
C ASN A 48 0.37 4.65 -16.15
N ARG A 49 0.93 5.16 -15.06
CA ARG A 49 1.93 4.52 -14.20
C ARG A 49 1.41 4.21 -12.80
N ARG A 50 0.13 4.52 -12.52
CA ARG A 50 -0.45 4.39 -11.19
C ARG A 50 -1.88 3.91 -11.23
N THR A 51 -2.18 2.88 -10.44
CA THR A 51 -3.52 2.29 -10.30
C THR A 51 -3.98 2.34 -8.85
N ILE A 52 -5.24 2.71 -8.66
CA ILE A 52 -5.92 2.59 -7.36
C ILE A 52 -6.52 1.19 -7.26
N VAL A 53 -6.14 0.46 -6.21
CA VAL A 53 -6.58 -0.90 -5.96
C VAL A 53 -7.55 -0.93 -4.79
N ASP A 54 -8.77 -1.40 -5.05
CA ASP A 54 -9.78 -1.62 -4.01
C ASP A 54 -9.38 -2.80 -3.11
N GLU A 55 -9.45 -2.63 -1.79
CA GLU A 55 -9.16 -3.70 -0.84
C GLU A 55 -9.98 -4.97 -1.08
N ARG A 56 -11.20 -4.84 -1.65
CA ARG A 56 -12.09 -5.97 -1.95
C ARG A 56 -11.53 -6.90 -3.01
N ASP A 57 -10.66 -6.38 -3.89
CA ASP A 57 -10.00 -7.19 -4.90
C ASP A 57 -8.85 -8.01 -4.31
N LEU A 58 -8.33 -7.57 -3.16
CA LEU A 58 -7.19 -8.18 -2.48
C LEU A 58 -7.63 -9.11 -1.34
N LEU A 59 -8.66 -8.71 -0.60
CA LEU A 59 -9.08 -9.45 0.60
C LEU A 59 -10.01 -10.62 0.23
N PRO A 60 -9.94 -11.73 0.97
CA PRO A 60 -10.84 -12.84 0.75
C PRO A 60 -12.31 -12.44 0.94
N ARG A 61 -13.20 -12.90 0.06
CA ARG A 61 -14.65 -12.58 0.10
C ARG A 61 -15.36 -12.98 1.38
N TRP A 62 -14.80 -13.90 2.17
CA TRP A 62 -15.36 -14.32 3.46
C TRP A 62 -14.96 -13.39 4.62
N LEU A 63 -14.12 -12.39 4.37
CA LEU A 63 -13.71 -11.39 5.36
C LEU A 63 -14.54 -10.11 5.17
N HIS A 64 -15.41 -9.81 6.12
CA HIS A 64 -16.36 -8.71 6.03
C HIS A 64 -15.97 -7.56 6.95
N ALA A 65 -15.96 -6.34 6.41
CA ALA A 65 -15.69 -5.12 7.16
C ALA A 65 -16.96 -4.59 7.81
N PHE A 66 -16.87 -4.23 9.09
CA PHE A 66 -17.94 -3.59 9.88
C PHE A 66 -17.37 -2.39 10.61
N ASP A 67 -18.24 -1.42 10.91
CA ASP A 67 -17.88 -0.33 11.81
C ASP A 67 -17.76 -0.86 13.23
N ASP A 68 -16.63 -0.60 13.91
CA ASP A 68 -16.36 -1.10 15.25
C ASP A 68 -17.12 -0.27 16.29
N PRO A 69 -18.16 -0.83 16.93
CA PRO A 69 -18.96 -0.12 17.94
C PRO A 69 -18.15 0.23 19.19
N LEU A 70 -17.10 -0.54 19.50
CA LEU A 70 -16.23 -0.26 20.66
C LEU A 70 -15.33 0.97 20.43
N SER A 71 -15.14 1.38 19.19
CA SER A 71 -14.42 2.59 18.82
C SER A 71 -15.33 3.79 18.55
N LEU A 72 -16.62 3.72 18.95
CA LEU A 72 -17.65 4.70 18.59
C LEU A 72 -17.74 4.91 17.07
N PHE A 73 -17.64 3.83 16.30
CA PHE A 73 -17.69 3.79 14.83
C PHE A 73 -16.57 4.58 14.13
N ARG A 74 -15.49 4.93 14.85
CA ARG A 74 -14.32 5.62 14.29
C ARG A 74 -13.34 4.69 13.59
N ARG A 75 -13.44 3.37 13.83
CA ARG A 75 -12.53 2.35 13.28
C ARG A 75 -13.34 1.23 12.67
N ARG A 76 -12.74 0.51 11.74
CA ARG A 76 -13.30 -0.72 11.19
C ARG A 76 -12.73 -1.95 11.88
N ILE A 77 -13.56 -2.98 11.95
CA ILE A 77 -13.21 -4.33 12.36
C ILE A 77 -13.62 -5.30 11.25
N TRP A 78 -12.78 -6.27 10.97
CA TRP A 78 -13.06 -7.30 9.98
C TRP A 78 -13.38 -8.60 10.69
N LEU A 79 -14.54 -9.15 10.36
CA LEU A 79 -15.08 -10.36 10.98
C LEU A 79 -15.20 -11.47 9.94
N SER A 80 -14.99 -12.71 10.41
CA SER A 80 -15.26 -13.93 9.66
C SER A 80 -15.53 -15.08 10.61
N LEU A 81 -16.08 -16.17 10.06
CA LEU A 81 -16.22 -17.43 10.80
C LEU A 81 -14.93 -18.26 10.78
N LYS A 82 -13.90 -17.82 10.08
CA LYS A 82 -12.63 -18.55 9.86
C LYS A 82 -11.46 -18.02 10.66
N THR A 83 -11.56 -16.78 11.16
CA THR A 83 -10.48 -16.12 11.89
C THR A 83 -11.01 -15.35 13.08
N MET A 84 -10.12 -15.04 14.02
CA MET A 84 -10.42 -14.04 15.05
C MET A 84 -10.67 -12.66 14.42
N PRO A 85 -11.40 -11.75 15.09
CA PRO A 85 -11.62 -10.39 14.62
C PRO A 85 -10.28 -9.69 14.28
N LEU A 86 -10.19 -9.14 13.08
CA LEU A 86 -9.00 -8.44 12.60
C LEU A 86 -9.22 -6.93 12.68
N ARG A 87 -8.20 -6.21 13.11
CA ARG A 87 -8.19 -4.74 13.15
C ARG A 87 -7.34 -4.16 12.05
N GLY A 88 -7.49 -2.86 11.78
CA GLY A 88 -6.91 -2.16 10.64
C GLY A 88 -5.44 -2.48 10.35
N TRP A 89 -4.57 -2.53 11.37
CA TRP A 89 -3.15 -2.85 11.18
C TRP A 89 -2.94 -4.27 10.60
N HIS A 90 -3.65 -5.27 11.10
CA HIS A 90 -3.53 -6.64 10.58
C HIS A 90 -4.04 -6.73 9.13
N VAL A 91 -5.14 -6.04 8.82
CA VAL A 91 -5.70 -6.02 7.48
C VAL A 91 -4.78 -5.29 6.51
N GLN A 92 -4.10 -4.23 6.95
CA GLN A 92 -3.09 -3.56 6.15
C GLN A 92 -1.93 -4.51 5.77
N GLN A 93 -1.48 -5.37 6.70
CA GLN A 93 -0.46 -6.38 6.38
C GLN A 93 -1.00 -7.43 5.40
N LEU A 94 -2.25 -7.87 5.56
CA LEU A 94 -2.87 -8.81 4.62
C LEU A 94 -2.96 -8.22 3.20
N ARG A 95 -3.35 -6.95 3.07
CA ARG A 95 -3.37 -6.26 1.77
C ARG A 95 -1.96 -6.21 1.14
N ARG A 96 -0.94 -5.91 1.95
CA ARG A 96 0.47 -5.89 1.49
C ARG A 96 0.94 -7.25 1.00
N ILE A 97 0.50 -8.34 1.62
CA ILE A 97 0.80 -9.70 1.15
C ILE A 97 -0.02 -10.03 -0.09
N ALA A 98 -1.32 -9.75 -0.08
CA ALA A 98 -2.24 -10.11 -1.14
C ALA A 98 -1.94 -9.41 -2.48
N ILE A 99 -1.41 -8.18 -2.44
CA ILE A 99 -1.03 -7.44 -3.65
C ILE A 99 0.04 -8.18 -4.46
N SER A 100 0.87 -9.02 -3.84
CA SER A 100 1.87 -9.80 -4.57
C SER A 100 1.27 -10.80 -5.56
N ALA A 101 0.06 -11.25 -5.31
CA ALA A 101 -0.66 -12.12 -6.25
C ALA A 101 -1.45 -11.34 -7.32
N HIS A 102 -1.65 -10.04 -7.11
CA HIS A 102 -2.40 -9.15 -8.01
C HIS A 102 -1.46 -8.39 -8.95
N ALA A 103 -0.31 -7.97 -8.45
CA ALA A 103 0.73 -7.30 -9.22
C ALA A 103 1.48 -8.31 -10.09
N GLY A 104 1.80 -7.91 -11.32
CA GLY A 104 2.56 -8.74 -12.26
C GLY A 104 4.09 -8.60 -12.12
N GLU A 105 4.57 -7.88 -11.13
CA GLU A 105 5.99 -7.59 -10.92
C GLU A 105 6.66 -8.63 -10.00
N ASP A 106 7.91 -8.98 -10.33
CA ASP A 106 8.71 -9.94 -9.53
C ASP A 106 9.12 -9.39 -8.17
N VAL A 107 9.17 -8.06 -8.01
CA VAL A 107 9.58 -7.38 -6.77
C VAL A 107 8.68 -6.21 -6.46
N LEU A 108 8.22 -6.15 -5.21
CA LEU A 108 7.40 -5.06 -4.70
C LEU A 108 8.19 -4.23 -3.68
N ILE A 109 8.21 -2.92 -3.89
CA ILE A 109 8.78 -1.94 -2.95
C ILE A 109 7.62 -1.26 -2.23
N PHE A 110 7.53 -1.45 -0.92
CA PHE A 110 6.51 -0.80 -0.10
C PHE A 110 6.97 0.56 0.39
N CYS A 111 6.09 1.55 0.25
CA CYS A 111 6.32 2.92 0.68
C CYS A 111 5.07 3.41 1.44
N ASP A 112 5.26 4.04 2.58
CA ASP A 112 4.13 4.60 3.35
C ASP A 112 3.63 5.91 2.71
N SER A 113 2.34 6.22 2.90
CA SER A 113 1.67 7.35 2.24
C SER A 113 2.13 8.74 2.72
N ASP A 114 2.86 8.80 3.83
CA ASP A 114 3.38 10.02 4.46
C ASP A 114 4.88 10.28 4.16
N VAL A 115 5.42 9.62 3.16
CA VAL A 115 6.80 9.76 2.68
C VAL A 115 6.85 10.72 1.50
N ALA A 116 7.95 11.47 1.36
CA ALA A 116 8.25 12.26 0.18
C ALA A 116 9.70 12.05 -0.27
N PHE A 117 9.91 11.92 -1.58
CA PHE A 117 11.25 11.85 -2.17
C PHE A 117 11.81 13.25 -2.38
N LEU A 118 12.96 13.56 -1.79
CA LEU A 118 13.57 14.89 -1.85
C LEU A 118 14.75 14.97 -2.84
N LYS A 119 15.16 13.85 -3.40
CA LYS A 119 16.26 13.74 -4.37
C LYS A 119 16.06 12.55 -5.29
N PRO A 120 16.75 12.51 -6.44
CA PRO A 120 16.69 11.36 -7.35
C PRO A 120 16.97 10.05 -6.64
N PHE A 121 16.13 9.05 -6.91
CA PHE A 121 16.20 7.71 -6.37
C PHE A 121 15.92 6.71 -7.49
N ASP A 122 16.84 5.79 -7.70
CA ASP A 122 16.71 4.74 -8.70
C ASP A 122 16.42 3.38 -8.03
N CYS A 123 15.26 2.80 -8.34
CA CYS A 123 14.87 1.49 -7.84
C CYS A 123 15.80 0.36 -8.30
N SER A 124 16.58 0.55 -9.38
CA SER A 124 17.57 -0.44 -9.81
C SER A 124 18.65 -0.70 -8.76
N ALA A 125 18.87 0.24 -7.84
CA ALA A 125 19.79 0.07 -6.71
C ALA A 125 19.42 -1.09 -5.77
N PHE A 126 18.16 -1.55 -5.80
CA PHE A 126 17.73 -2.74 -5.06
C PHE A 126 18.11 -4.07 -5.75
N TRP A 127 18.66 -4.02 -6.97
CA TRP A 127 19.10 -5.20 -7.69
C TRP A 127 20.65 -5.30 -7.70
N CYS A 128 21.14 -6.53 -7.51
CA CYS A 128 22.54 -6.85 -7.68
C CYS A 128 22.65 -8.30 -8.16
N ASP A 129 23.23 -8.52 -9.32
CA ASP A 129 23.45 -9.85 -9.90
C ASP A 129 22.20 -10.74 -9.97
N GLY A 130 21.06 -10.15 -10.39
CA GLY A 130 19.78 -10.84 -10.50
C GLY A 130 19.08 -11.14 -9.17
N LYS A 131 19.58 -10.57 -8.06
CA LYS A 131 19.03 -10.75 -6.71
C LYS A 131 18.61 -9.42 -6.10
N VAL A 132 17.61 -9.48 -5.23
CA VAL A 132 17.20 -8.32 -4.43
C VAL A 132 18.26 -8.05 -3.35
N ARG A 133 18.75 -6.82 -3.31
CA ARG A 133 19.66 -6.35 -2.26
C ARG A 133 18.87 -5.97 -1.02
N LEU A 134 19.12 -6.66 0.09
CA LEU A 134 18.60 -6.29 1.39
C LEU A 134 19.64 -5.46 2.14
N PHE A 135 19.23 -4.27 2.59
CA PHE A 135 20.07 -3.43 3.43
C PHE A 135 19.86 -3.82 4.89
N ARG A 136 20.92 -4.28 5.55
CA ARG A 136 20.91 -4.59 6.98
C ARG A 136 21.83 -3.61 7.68
N ARG A 137 21.37 -3.01 8.77
CA ARG A 137 22.23 -2.25 9.69
C ARG A 137 22.79 -3.21 10.71
N ASP A 138 24.09 -3.44 10.70
CA ASP A 138 24.74 -4.25 11.72
C ASP A 138 24.77 -3.52 13.06
N GLY A 139 24.50 -4.23 14.15
CA GLY A 139 24.64 -3.72 15.52
C GLY A 139 23.37 -3.12 16.16
N VAL A 140 22.19 -3.31 15.60
CA VAL A 140 20.92 -3.01 16.28
C VAL A 140 20.22 -4.32 16.57
N LEU A 141 20.40 -4.85 17.77
CA LEU A 141 19.58 -5.86 18.43
C LEU A 141 18.60 -5.15 19.34
#